data_5364a5a2591640a59553fb0e1e74bf2d
#
_entry.id   5364a5a2591640a59553fb0e1e74bf2d
#
_cell.length_a   1.000
_cell.length_b   1.000
_cell.length_c   1.000
_cell.angle_alpha   90.00
_cell.angle_beta   90.00
_cell.angle_gamma   90.00
#
_symmetry.space_group_name_H-M   'P 1'
#
loop_
_entity.id
_entity.type
_entity.pdbx_description
1 polymer ?
#
loop_
_entity_poly.entity_id
_entity_poly.type
_entity_poly.pdbx_seq_one_letter_code
_entity_poly.pdbx_strand_id
1 'polypeptide(L)'
;MTLAIEDDVATDLRLLRAYEPLVRYNHGELFFPTNVEGYLRECDLLVGSSERDREVIVPVGELTPERLATATARPGETLYLRLVQRPMAPLELARWRNRPDRQVFHAPGRLARVGLFARLVDAAFSASLLLRGTVPGGTAAAAQVKYARAREDDQRLVYYGRVVRSGGWIVLQYLYFYFMNDYRSTFHGANDHEADWEQVFVYLD
;
A
#
# COMPACT_ATOMS: atom_id res chain seq x y z
N MET A 1 -12.85 28.87 22.53
CA MET A 1 -11.84 28.37 21.60
C MET A 1 -12.25 27.04 20.97
N THR A 2 -12.90 26.12 21.68
CA THR A 2 -13.36 24.81 21.18
C THR A 2 -14.41 24.91 20.06
N LEU A 3 -15.39 25.80 20.15
CA LEU A 3 -16.48 25.96 19.15
C LEU A 3 -15.98 26.40 17.75
N ALA A 4 -14.97 27.27 17.69
CA ALA A 4 -14.41 27.72 16.42
C ALA A 4 -13.63 26.63 15.67
N ILE A 5 -13.03 25.68 16.38
CA ILE A 5 -12.31 24.54 15.80
C ILE A 5 -13.30 23.50 15.23
N GLU A 6 -14.43 23.29 15.89
CA GLU A 6 -15.48 22.37 15.41
C GLU A 6 -16.17 22.91 14.14
N ASP A 7 -16.41 24.20 14.03
CA ASP A 7 -16.97 24.85 12.85
C ASP A 7 -16.00 24.78 11.64
N ASP A 8 -14.71 24.94 11.86
CA ASP A 8 -13.68 24.78 10.83
C ASP A 8 -13.60 23.34 10.30
N VAL A 9 -13.60 22.35 11.20
CA VAL A 9 -13.57 20.92 10.82
C VAL A 9 -14.83 20.53 10.03
N ALA A 10 -16.02 21.01 10.45
CA ALA A 10 -17.25 20.76 9.73
C ALA A 10 -17.28 21.41 8.34
N THR A 11 -16.67 22.57 8.20
CA THR A 11 -16.52 23.27 6.92
C THR A 11 -15.54 22.56 6.00
N ASP A 12 -14.39 22.16 6.52
CA ASP A 12 -13.39 21.41 5.78
C ASP A 12 -13.92 20.05 5.29
N LEU A 13 -14.68 19.36 6.13
CA LEU A 13 -15.31 18.11 5.74
C LEU A 13 -16.34 18.30 4.62
N ARG A 14 -17.11 19.40 4.65
CA ARG A 14 -18.06 19.74 3.57
C ARG A 14 -17.35 20.01 2.26
N LEU A 15 -16.22 20.75 2.29
CA LEU A 15 -15.41 21.00 1.10
C LEU A 15 -14.83 19.70 0.54
N LEU A 16 -14.23 18.86 1.38
CA LEU A 16 -13.65 17.57 0.96
C LEU A 16 -14.72 16.68 0.31
N ARG A 17 -15.94 16.66 0.82
CA ARG A 17 -17.03 15.87 0.25
C ARG A 17 -17.59 16.48 -1.05
N ALA A 18 -17.65 17.81 -1.14
CA ALA A 18 -18.17 18.49 -2.33
C ALA A 18 -17.27 18.30 -3.56
N TYR A 19 -15.98 18.16 -3.37
CA TYR A 19 -14.97 18.01 -4.43
C TYR A 19 -14.27 16.64 -4.39
N GLU A 20 -14.91 15.63 -3.83
CA GLU A 20 -14.37 14.28 -3.71
C GLU A 20 -14.05 13.71 -5.10
N PRO A 21 -12.78 13.25 -5.34
CA PRO A 21 -12.40 12.67 -6.62
C PRO A 21 -13.11 11.34 -6.89
N LEU A 22 -13.58 11.15 -8.11
CA LEU A 22 -14.07 9.85 -8.56
C LEU A 22 -12.89 8.96 -8.95
N VAL A 23 -12.61 7.96 -8.14
CA VAL A 23 -11.54 6.98 -8.41
C VAL A 23 -12.10 5.80 -9.19
N ARG A 24 -11.49 5.48 -10.34
CA ARG A 24 -11.86 4.33 -11.17
C ARG A 24 -10.76 3.28 -11.11
N TYR A 25 -11.13 2.06 -10.79
CA TYR A 25 -10.23 0.92 -10.72
C TYR A 25 -10.29 0.07 -11.97
N ASN A 26 -9.18 -0.57 -12.31
CA ASN A 26 -9.15 -1.58 -13.35
C ASN A 26 -9.87 -2.85 -12.89
N HIS A 27 -10.43 -3.61 -13.84
CA HIS A 27 -11.04 -4.88 -13.51
C HIS A 27 -9.97 -5.86 -12.98
N GLY A 28 -10.27 -6.52 -11.86
CA GLY A 28 -9.35 -7.45 -11.22
C GLY A 28 -8.29 -6.78 -10.34
N GLU A 29 -8.47 -5.47 -9.98
CA GLU A 29 -7.67 -4.84 -8.95
C GLU A 29 -7.75 -5.61 -7.64
N LEU A 30 -6.62 -5.78 -6.95
CA LEU A 30 -6.55 -6.59 -5.74
C LEU A 30 -6.49 -5.76 -4.47
N PHE A 31 -5.95 -4.56 -4.55
CA PHE A 31 -5.78 -3.69 -3.41
C PHE A 31 -6.59 -2.41 -3.62
N PHE A 32 -7.42 -2.09 -2.67
CA PHE A 32 -8.25 -0.88 -2.66
C PHE A 32 -7.85 0.00 -1.48
N PRO A 33 -8.14 1.30 -1.51
CA PRO A 33 -7.85 2.20 -0.40
C PRO A 33 -8.51 1.73 0.88
N THR A 34 -7.75 1.72 1.96
CA THR A 34 -8.22 1.24 3.26
C THR A 34 -7.60 2.04 4.40
N ASN A 35 -8.03 1.77 5.63
CA ASN A 35 -7.44 2.41 6.79
C ASN A 35 -6.03 1.88 7.10
N VAL A 36 -5.18 2.74 7.64
CA VAL A 36 -3.81 2.41 8.03
C VAL A 36 -3.77 1.45 9.23
N GLU A 37 -4.77 1.51 10.13
CA GLU A 37 -4.81 0.67 11.33
C GLU A 37 -4.87 -0.81 10.98
N GLY A 38 -5.68 -1.18 9.98
CA GLY A 38 -5.75 -2.56 9.48
C GLY A 38 -4.41 -3.05 8.94
N TYR A 39 -3.69 -2.18 8.23
CA TYR A 39 -2.34 -2.47 7.76
C TYR A 39 -1.35 -2.66 8.90
N LEU A 40 -1.33 -1.73 9.87
CA LEU A 40 -0.42 -1.79 11.01
C LEU A 40 -0.61 -3.07 11.82
N ARG A 41 -1.85 -3.51 12.03
CA ARG A 41 -2.13 -4.78 12.73
C ARG A 41 -1.56 -6.00 12.02
N GLU A 42 -1.46 -5.98 10.70
CA GLU A 42 -0.86 -7.07 9.91
C GLU A 42 0.66 -6.96 9.77
N CYS A 43 1.26 -5.85 10.24
CA CYS A 43 2.70 -5.62 10.20
C CYS A 43 3.39 -6.01 11.51
N ASP A 44 4.66 -6.35 11.42
CA ASP A 44 5.62 -6.20 12.51
C ASP A 44 6.43 -4.89 12.34
N LEU A 45 6.91 -4.35 13.45
CA LEU A 45 7.81 -3.22 13.48
C LEU A 45 9.21 -3.72 13.83
N LEU A 46 10.18 -3.36 12.98
CA LEU A 46 11.58 -3.74 13.14
C LEU A 46 12.43 -2.48 13.33
N VAL A 47 13.57 -2.67 13.98
CA VAL A 47 14.63 -1.67 14.08
C VAL A 47 15.95 -2.29 13.66
N GLY A 48 16.82 -1.53 13.00
CA GLY A 48 18.15 -1.97 12.60
C GLY A 48 18.89 -0.97 11.74
N SER A 49 20.19 -1.15 11.57
CA SER A 49 21.05 -0.31 10.72
C SER A 49 21.13 -0.82 9.28
N SER A 50 20.77 -2.09 9.05
CA SER A 50 20.77 -2.74 7.72
C SER A 50 19.70 -3.83 7.65
N GLU A 51 19.45 -4.38 6.45
CA GLU A 51 18.49 -5.49 6.27
C GLU A 51 18.84 -6.75 7.07
N ARG A 52 20.12 -6.97 7.39
CA ARG A 52 20.60 -8.22 8.00
C ARG A 52 20.54 -8.22 9.52
N ASP A 53 20.49 -7.04 10.12
CA ASP A 53 20.53 -6.84 11.58
C ASP A 53 19.20 -6.30 12.14
N ARG A 54 18.13 -6.42 11.37
CA ARG A 54 16.79 -6.00 11.81
C ARG A 54 16.25 -6.91 12.90
N GLU A 55 15.85 -6.30 14.00
CA GLU A 55 15.20 -6.97 15.12
C GLU A 55 13.72 -6.55 15.19
N VAL A 56 12.83 -7.51 15.48
CA VAL A 56 11.40 -7.23 15.68
C VAL A 56 11.21 -6.63 17.08
N ILE A 57 10.73 -5.40 17.15
CA ILE A 57 10.44 -4.71 18.41
C ILE A 57 8.94 -4.67 18.74
N VAL A 58 8.06 -4.82 17.74
CA VAL A 58 6.62 -5.02 17.94
C VAL A 58 6.18 -6.13 16.98
N PRO A 59 5.65 -7.25 17.50
CA PRO A 59 5.19 -8.35 16.64
C PRO A 59 3.87 -8.04 15.96
N VAL A 60 3.53 -8.84 14.94
CA VAL A 60 2.24 -8.79 14.22
C VAL A 60 1.08 -8.89 15.21
N GLY A 61 0.04 -8.09 14.99
CA GLY A 61 -1.15 -8.04 15.83
C GLY A 61 -1.08 -7.02 16.97
N GLU A 62 0.11 -6.52 17.30
CA GLU A 62 0.31 -5.61 18.42
C GLU A 62 0.63 -4.16 18.03
N LEU A 63 0.88 -3.90 16.74
CA LEU A 63 1.24 -2.57 16.28
C LEU A 63 -0.01 -1.71 16.09
N THR A 64 -0.01 -0.55 16.74
CA THR A 64 -1.04 0.49 16.63
C THR A 64 -0.41 1.81 16.19
N PRO A 65 -1.22 2.80 15.71
CA PRO A 65 -0.71 4.14 15.40
C PRO A 65 0.04 4.79 16.57
N GLU A 66 -0.47 4.62 17.81
CA GLU A 66 0.12 5.21 19.02
C GLU A 66 1.48 4.55 19.34
N ARG A 67 1.56 3.22 19.22
CA ARG A 67 2.83 2.50 19.41
C ARG A 67 3.86 2.91 18.36
N LEU A 68 3.43 3.03 17.10
CA LEU A 68 4.32 3.50 16.02
C LEU A 68 4.78 4.94 16.27
N ALA A 69 3.90 5.85 16.68
CA ALA A 69 4.23 7.24 16.95
C ALA A 69 5.22 7.42 18.11
N THR A 70 5.25 6.49 19.05
CA THR A 70 6.16 6.51 20.21
C THR A 70 7.41 5.66 20.01
N ALA A 71 7.49 4.87 18.93
CA ALA A 71 8.66 4.06 18.64
C ALA A 71 9.87 4.93 18.29
N THR A 72 11.03 4.58 18.83
CA THR A 72 12.27 5.29 18.59
C THR A 72 13.38 4.34 18.15
N ALA A 73 14.27 4.83 17.29
CA ALA A 73 15.48 4.13 16.90
C ALA A 73 16.70 4.86 17.48
N ARG A 74 17.78 4.15 17.73
CA ARG A 74 19.07 4.72 18.16
C ARG A 74 19.73 5.47 16.97
N PRO A 75 20.70 6.36 17.23
CA PRO A 75 21.48 6.97 16.15
C PRO A 75 22.10 5.90 15.23
N GLY A 76 21.85 6.01 13.92
CA GLY A 76 22.30 5.04 12.91
C GLY A 76 21.37 3.85 12.67
N GLU A 77 20.30 3.71 13.42
CA GLU A 77 19.23 2.75 13.17
C GLU A 77 18.02 3.40 12.49
N THR A 78 17.21 2.59 11.84
CA THR A 78 15.95 3.01 11.20
C THR A 78 14.83 2.06 11.61
N LEU A 79 13.62 2.59 11.75
CA LEU A 79 12.41 1.79 11.94
C LEU A 79 11.89 1.32 10.59
N TYR A 80 11.46 0.07 10.52
CA TYR A 80 10.90 -0.55 9.32
C TYR A 80 9.58 -1.22 9.64
N LEU A 81 8.56 -0.96 8.83
CA LEU A 81 7.34 -1.76 8.80
C LEU A 81 7.55 -2.94 7.84
N ARG A 82 7.06 -4.11 8.20
CA ARG A 82 7.08 -5.28 7.33
C ARG A 82 5.71 -5.96 7.36
N LEU A 83 4.99 -5.87 6.26
CA LEU A 83 3.71 -6.55 6.07
C LEU A 83 3.93 -8.03 5.79
N VAL A 84 4.81 -8.37 4.86
CA VAL A 84 5.06 -9.75 4.44
C VAL A 84 6.30 -10.31 5.14
N GLN A 85 6.10 -11.05 6.22
CA GLN A 85 7.20 -11.71 6.94
C GLN A 85 7.81 -12.84 6.13
N ARG A 86 7.00 -13.54 5.32
CA ARG A 86 7.44 -14.61 4.44
C ARG A 86 6.70 -14.57 3.11
N PRO A 87 7.36 -14.26 1.98
CA PRO A 87 6.80 -14.42 0.65
C PRO A 87 6.35 -15.85 0.39
N MET A 88 5.35 -16.06 -0.46
CA MET A 88 4.92 -17.41 -0.82
C MET A 88 6.02 -18.17 -1.55
N ALA A 89 6.24 -19.41 -1.15
CA ALA A 89 7.12 -20.35 -1.85
C ALA A 89 6.54 -20.75 -3.22
N PRO A 90 7.34 -21.29 -4.17
CA PRO A 90 6.90 -21.58 -5.53
C PRO A 90 5.64 -22.44 -5.60
N LEU A 91 5.57 -23.48 -4.80
CA LEU A 91 4.42 -24.40 -4.78
C LEU A 91 3.17 -23.76 -4.15
N GLU A 92 3.36 -22.97 -3.10
CA GLU A 92 2.28 -22.19 -2.46
C GLU A 92 1.69 -21.18 -3.44
N LEU A 93 2.57 -20.44 -4.14
CA LEU A 93 2.16 -19.47 -5.17
C LEU A 93 1.42 -20.13 -6.33
N ALA A 94 1.90 -21.30 -6.79
CA ALA A 94 1.24 -22.05 -7.85
C ALA A 94 -0.19 -22.50 -7.43
N ARG A 95 -0.34 -23.01 -6.24
CA ARG A 95 -1.65 -23.37 -5.66
C ARG A 95 -2.54 -22.15 -5.50
N TRP A 96 -2.00 -21.05 -5.01
CA TRP A 96 -2.71 -19.79 -4.84
C TRP A 96 -3.18 -19.22 -6.20
N ARG A 97 -2.36 -19.29 -7.25
CA ARG A 97 -2.69 -18.84 -8.61
C ARG A 97 -3.77 -19.69 -9.27
N ASN A 98 -3.86 -20.99 -8.95
CA ASN A 98 -4.81 -21.93 -9.55
C ASN A 98 -6.14 -22.00 -8.80
N ARG A 99 -6.43 -21.09 -7.86
CA ARG A 99 -7.73 -21.02 -7.18
C ARG A 99 -8.83 -20.61 -8.16
N PRO A 100 -10.02 -21.22 -8.07
CA PRO A 100 -11.14 -20.94 -9.01
C PRO A 100 -11.72 -19.52 -8.85
N ASP A 101 -11.59 -18.93 -7.67
CA ASP A 101 -12.09 -17.59 -7.31
C ASP A 101 -11.11 -16.46 -7.63
N ARG A 102 -9.99 -16.76 -8.28
CA ARG A 102 -8.97 -15.77 -8.60
C ARG A 102 -9.47 -14.74 -9.59
N GLN A 103 -9.44 -13.49 -9.19
CA GLN A 103 -9.66 -12.38 -10.11
C GLN A 103 -8.45 -12.22 -11.04
N VAL A 104 -8.73 -12.04 -12.33
CA VAL A 104 -7.71 -11.76 -13.34
C VAL A 104 -7.71 -10.26 -13.62
N PHE A 105 -6.56 -9.64 -13.48
CA PHE A 105 -6.38 -8.22 -13.74
C PHE A 105 -6.43 -7.92 -15.25
N HIS A 106 -7.25 -6.94 -15.62
CA HIS A 106 -7.36 -6.43 -16.97
C HIS A 106 -7.17 -4.93 -16.97
N ALA A 107 -6.05 -4.45 -17.51
CA ALA A 107 -5.75 -3.04 -17.71
C ALA A 107 -5.75 -2.71 -19.22
N PRO A 108 -6.89 -2.42 -19.84
CA PRO A 108 -6.90 -2.00 -21.23
C PRO A 108 -6.26 -0.61 -21.35
N GLY A 109 -5.13 -0.50 -21.99
CA GLY A 109 -4.57 0.76 -22.46
C GLY A 109 -3.36 1.33 -21.72
N ARG A 110 -2.98 0.84 -20.55
CA ARG A 110 -1.78 1.29 -19.86
C ARG A 110 -0.70 0.21 -19.98
N LEU A 111 0.37 0.45 -20.70
CA LEU A 111 1.55 -0.44 -20.79
C LEU A 111 1.28 -1.91 -21.19
N ALA A 112 0.03 -2.30 -21.48
CA ALA A 112 -0.33 -3.64 -21.96
C ALA A 112 0.32 -4.01 -23.30
N ARG A 113 0.89 -3.04 -24.03
CA ARG A 113 1.72 -3.23 -25.23
C ARG A 113 3.20 -3.18 -24.86
N VAL A 114 3.61 -4.05 -23.98
CA VAL A 114 5.02 -4.20 -23.66
C VAL A 114 5.73 -4.81 -24.86
N GLY A 115 6.64 -4.06 -25.46
CA GLY A 115 7.45 -4.54 -26.57
C GLY A 115 8.31 -5.75 -26.17
N LEU A 116 8.80 -6.50 -27.17
CA LEU A 116 9.63 -7.69 -26.95
C LEU A 116 10.82 -7.41 -26.01
N PHE A 117 11.45 -6.24 -26.17
CA PHE A 117 12.57 -5.81 -25.32
C PHE A 117 12.19 -5.70 -23.84
N ALA A 118 11.05 -5.11 -23.53
CA ALA A 118 10.59 -5.01 -22.13
C ALA A 118 10.26 -6.38 -21.52
N ARG A 119 9.77 -7.33 -22.33
CA ARG A 119 9.57 -8.73 -21.88
C ARG A 119 10.89 -9.44 -21.56
N LEU A 120 11.94 -9.17 -22.32
CA LEU A 120 13.28 -9.70 -22.04
C LEU A 120 13.85 -9.11 -20.76
N VAL A 121 13.69 -7.81 -20.55
CA VAL A 121 14.11 -7.14 -19.31
C VAL A 121 13.33 -7.71 -18.11
N ASP A 122 12.02 -7.91 -18.22
CA ASP A 122 11.18 -8.51 -17.21
C ASP A 122 11.60 -9.96 -16.87
N ALA A 123 11.91 -10.75 -17.90
CA ALA A 123 12.43 -12.11 -17.71
C ALA A 123 13.79 -12.10 -16.99
N ALA A 124 14.68 -11.15 -17.30
CA ALA A 124 15.98 -11.00 -16.62
C ALA A 124 15.82 -10.60 -15.14
N PHE A 125 14.90 -9.67 -14.84
CA PHE A 125 14.57 -9.31 -13.46
C PHE A 125 13.96 -10.49 -12.69
N SER A 126 13.02 -11.22 -13.30
CA SER A 126 12.43 -12.43 -12.69
C SER A 126 13.48 -13.49 -12.39
N ALA A 127 14.42 -13.72 -13.31
CA ALA A 127 15.54 -14.62 -13.10
C ALA A 127 16.47 -14.14 -11.95
N SER A 128 16.74 -12.84 -11.87
CA SER A 128 17.50 -12.23 -10.78
C SER A 128 16.83 -12.43 -9.42
N LEU A 129 15.51 -12.27 -9.33
CA LEU A 129 14.76 -12.52 -8.08
C LEU A 129 14.83 -13.99 -7.67
N LEU A 130 14.68 -14.92 -8.62
CA LEU A 130 14.81 -16.36 -8.37
C LEU A 130 16.21 -16.73 -7.86
N LEU A 131 17.27 -16.16 -8.42
CA LEU A 131 18.64 -16.36 -7.94
C LEU A 131 18.86 -15.85 -6.51
N ARG A 132 18.08 -14.86 -6.07
CA ARG A 132 18.07 -14.34 -4.70
C ARG A 132 17.12 -15.11 -3.77
N GLY A 133 16.49 -16.19 -4.25
CA GLY A 133 15.54 -17.00 -3.47
C GLY A 133 14.15 -16.39 -3.34
N THR A 134 13.84 -15.31 -4.08
CA THR A 134 12.53 -14.66 -4.09
C THR A 134 11.74 -15.08 -5.31
N VAL A 135 10.52 -15.57 -5.11
CA VAL A 135 9.64 -15.96 -6.21
C VAL A 135 8.88 -14.73 -6.71
N PRO A 136 8.97 -14.37 -8.01
CA PRO A 136 8.22 -13.24 -8.57
C PRO A 136 6.72 -13.33 -8.28
N GLY A 137 6.15 -12.28 -7.67
CA GLY A 137 4.76 -12.23 -7.25
C GLY A 137 4.44 -13.01 -5.95
N GLY A 138 5.42 -13.62 -5.30
CA GLY A 138 5.22 -14.32 -4.02
C GLY A 138 4.92 -13.35 -2.87
N THR A 139 5.56 -12.18 -2.87
CA THR A 139 5.31 -11.11 -1.90
C THR A 139 3.91 -10.53 -2.08
N ALA A 140 3.53 -10.17 -3.30
CA ALA A 140 2.19 -9.61 -3.59
C ALA A 140 1.07 -10.61 -3.25
N ALA A 141 1.27 -11.90 -3.53
CA ALA A 141 0.32 -12.94 -3.16
C ALA A 141 0.16 -13.11 -1.63
N ALA A 142 1.27 -13.05 -0.89
CA ALA A 142 1.23 -13.08 0.58
C ALA A 142 0.58 -11.82 1.16
N ALA A 143 0.89 -10.62 0.60
CA ALA A 143 0.24 -9.37 0.96
C ALA A 143 -1.28 -9.42 0.72
N GLN A 144 -1.73 -10.03 -0.37
CA GLN A 144 -3.15 -10.18 -0.66
C GLN A 144 -3.89 -11.03 0.39
N VAL A 145 -3.26 -12.08 0.91
CA VAL A 145 -3.87 -12.89 1.99
C VAL A 145 -4.04 -12.05 3.25
N LYS A 146 -3.04 -11.24 3.60
CA LYS A 146 -3.11 -10.33 4.76
C LYS A 146 -4.14 -9.22 4.56
N TYR A 147 -4.16 -8.62 3.38
CA TYR A 147 -5.15 -7.62 3.01
C TYR A 147 -6.58 -8.19 3.09
N ALA A 148 -6.82 -9.40 2.58
CA ALA A 148 -8.13 -10.05 2.67
C ALA A 148 -8.57 -10.22 4.12
N ARG A 149 -7.66 -10.66 5.02
CA ARG A 149 -7.94 -10.78 6.46
C ARG A 149 -8.28 -9.43 7.09
N ALA A 150 -7.50 -8.38 6.83
CA ALA A 150 -7.79 -7.05 7.35
C ALA A 150 -9.14 -6.50 6.83
N ARG A 151 -9.56 -6.92 5.62
CA ARG A 151 -10.85 -6.55 5.03
C ARG A 151 -12.05 -7.32 5.60
N GLU A 152 -11.83 -8.45 6.27
CA GLU A 152 -12.90 -9.15 7.01
C GLU A 152 -13.43 -8.28 8.15
N ASP A 153 -12.54 -7.55 8.82
CA ASP A 153 -12.89 -6.66 9.93
C ASP A 153 -13.44 -5.30 9.45
N ASP A 154 -12.93 -4.76 8.35
CA ASP A 154 -13.34 -3.45 7.84
C ASP A 154 -13.32 -3.40 6.29
N GLN A 155 -14.51 -3.42 5.70
CA GLN A 155 -14.69 -3.39 4.25
C GLN A 155 -14.81 -1.98 3.66
N ARG A 156 -14.74 -0.92 4.46
CA ARG A 156 -14.87 0.45 3.98
C ARG A 156 -13.71 0.82 3.06
N LEU A 157 -14.02 1.59 2.02
CA LEU A 157 -13.00 2.31 1.26
C LEU A 157 -12.74 3.63 1.99
N VAL A 158 -11.49 3.90 2.29
CA VAL A 158 -11.10 5.04 3.14
C VAL A 158 -10.11 5.91 2.39
N TYR A 159 -10.29 7.21 2.47
CA TYR A 159 -9.25 8.20 2.18
C TYR A 159 -9.07 9.14 3.37
N TYR A 160 -7.91 9.75 3.45
CA TYR A 160 -7.60 10.78 4.42
C TYR A 160 -7.67 12.14 3.73
N GLY A 161 -8.42 13.07 4.32
CA GLY A 161 -8.63 14.39 3.76
C GLY A 161 -7.95 15.46 4.60
N ARG A 162 -7.34 16.44 3.93
CA ARG A 162 -6.79 17.63 4.56
C ARG A 162 -7.12 18.87 3.73
N VAL A 163 -7.51 19.96 4.39
CA VAL A 163 -7.69 21.28 3.78
C VAL A 163 -6.56 22.19 4.21
N VAL A 164 -5.90 22.80 3.25
CA VAL A 164 -4.83 23.79 3.50
C VAL A 164 -5.22 25.10 2.82
N ARG A 165 -5.11 26.20 3.55
CA ARG A 165 -5.36 27.55 3.03
C ARG A 165 -4.03 28.29 2.99
N SER A 166 -3.59 28.66 1.79
CA SER A 166 -2.30 29.32 1.59
C SER A 166 -2.28 30.14 0.32
N GLY A 167 -1.75 31.37 0.37
CA GLY A 167 -1.54 32.20 -0.81
C GLY A 167 -2.81 32.55 -1.61
N GLY A 168 -3.97 32.63 -0.96
CA GLY A 168 -5.26 32.86 -1.62
C GLY A 168 -5.94 31.61 -2.16
N TRP A 169 -5.29 30.45 -2.07
CA TRP A 169 -5.83 29.15 -2.48
C TRP A 169 -6.38 28.34 -1.32
N ILE A 170 -7.44 27.58 -1.59
CA ILE A 170 -7.87 26.47 -0.74
C ILE A 170 -7.42 25.20 -1.45
N VAL A 171 -6.55 24.43 -0.81
CA VAL A 171 -6.01 23.17 -1.36
C VAL A 171 -6.63 22.00 -0.61
N LEU A 172 -7.39 21.19 -1.32
CA LEU A 172 -7.95 19.96 -0.81
C LEU A 172 -6.98 18.82 -1.14
N GLN A 173 -6.52 18.13 -0.13
CA GLN A 173 -5.58 17.01 -0.27
C GLN A 173 -6.33 15.71 0.05
N TYR A 174 -6.32 14.76 -0.87
CA TYR A 174 -6.88 13.43 -0.71
C TYR A 174 -5.74 12.43 -0.75
N LEU A 175 -5.59 11.62 0.30
CA LEU A 175 -4.55 10.61 0.42
C LEU A 175 -5.21 9.24 0.51
N TYR A 176 -4.83 8.35 -0.38
CA TYR A 176 -5.32 6.98 -0.47
C TYR A 176 -4.21 6.05 -0.06
N PHE A 177 -4.47 5.19 0.92
CA PHE A 177 -3.50 4.23 1.41
C PHE A 177 -3.83 2.83 0.90
N TYR A 178 -2.83 2.16 0.31
CA TYR A 178 -2.92 0.79 -0.17
C TYR A 178 -1.93 -0.09 0.58
N PHE A 179 -2.32 -1.34 0.87
CA PHE A 179 -1.45 -2.32 1.53
C PHE A 179 -0.20 -2.65 0.72
N MET A 180 -0.35 -2.64 -0.59
CA MET A 180 0.69 -3.05 -1.52
C MET A 180 0.48 -2.39 -2.88
N ASN A 181 1.55 -1.91 -3.48
CA ASN A 181 1.60 -1.65 -4.91
C ASN A 181 2.06 -2.91 -5.63
N ASP A 182 1.15 -3.59 -6.33
CA ASP A 182 1.42 -4.76 -7.15
C ASP A 182 1.52 -4.31 -8.62
N TYR A 183 2.73 -3.95 -9.04
CA TYR A 183 2.99 -3.42 -10.38
C TYR A 183 3.04 -4.54 -11.43
N ARG A 184 1.88 -5.01 -11.86
CA ARG A 184 1.71 -6.20 -12.70
C ARG A 184 2.02 -6.01 -14.18
N SER A 185 2.20 -4.79 -14.64
CA SER A 185 2.15 -4.53 -16.08
C SER A 185 3.49 -4.69 -16.81
N THR A 186 4.64 -4.63 -16.14
CA THR A 186 5.93 -4.60 -16.82
C THR A 186 7.08 -5.34 -16.14
N PHE A 187 7.11 -5.35 -14.80
CA PHE A 187 8.28 -5.85 -14.06
C PHE A 187 7.80 -6.68 -12.87
N HIS A 188 7.28 -7.87 -13.10
CA HIS A 188 6.75 -8.76 -12.06
C HIS A 188 7.59 -8.75 -10.78
N GLY A 189 7.16 -7.99 -9.80
CA GLY A 189 7.78 -7.88 -8.49
C GLY A 189 8.98 -6.93 -8.39
N ALA A 190 9.43 -6.28 -9.46
CA ALA A 190 10.58 -5.38 -9.39
C ALA A 190 10.25 -4.01 -8.77
N ASN A 191 9.02 -3.54 -8.96
CA ASN A 191 8.48 -2.31 -8.35
C ASN A 191 7.41 -2.59 -7.31
N ASP A 192 7.19 -3.85 -6.96
CA ASP A 192 6.25 -4.18 -5.89
C ASP A 192 6.80 -3.63 -4.58
N HIS A 193 5.98 -2.89 -3.86
CA HIS A 193 6.34 -2.41 -2.53
C HIS A 193 5.13 -2.39 -1.61
N GLU A 194 5.40 -2.63 -0.34
CA GLU A 194 4.44 -2.54 0.74
C GLU A 194 4.17 -1.06 1.09
N ALA A 195 2.95 -0.75 1.52
CA ALA A 195 2.54 0.58 1.96
C ALA A 195 2.66 1.66 0.87
N ASP A 196 1.67 1.73 0.00
CA ASP A 196 1.64 2.75 -1.05
C ASP A 196 0.66 3.88 -0.72
N TRP A 197 1.10 5.13 -0.92
CA TRP A 197 0.31 6.33 -0.74
C TRP A 197 0.12 7.05 -2.07
N GLU A 198 -1.12 7.10 -2.53
CA GLU A 198 -1.50 7.90 -3.69
C GLU A 198 -2.16 9.20 -3.24
N GLN A 199 -1.92 10.28 -3.98
CA GLN A 199 -2.39 11.62 -3.60
C GLN A 199 -3.09 12.31 -4.76
N VAL A 200 -4.19 13.01 -4.45
CA VAL A 200 -4.88 13.91 -5.36
C VAL A 200 -5.02 15.27 -4.68
N PHE A 201 -4.73 16.33 -5.43
CA PHE A 201 -4.87 17.71 -4.97
C PHE A 201 -5.89 18.43 -5.82
N VAL A 202 -6.85 19.12 -5.18
CA VAL A 202 -7.80 20.01 -5.82
C VAL A 202 -7.54 21.42 -5.31
N TYR A 203 -7.32 22.34 -6.23
CA TYR A 203 -7.07 23.75 -5.93
C TYR A 203 -8.34 24.56 -6.23
N LEU A 204 -8.79 25.32 -5.24
CA LEU A 204 -9.94 26.23 -5.35
C LEU A 204 -9.43 27.66 -5.12
N ASP A 205 -9.87 28.59 -5.99
CA ASP A 205 -9.66 30.05 -5.91
C ASP A 205 -10.81 30.78 -5.21
#